data_55bdd9c8809c9cecc2df69bb17fc7229
#
_entry.id   55bdd9c8809c9cecc2df69bb17fc7229
#
_cell.length_a   1.000
_cell.length_b   1.000
_cell.length_c   1.000
_cell.angle_alpha   90.00
_cell.angle_beta   90.00
_cell.angle_gamma   90.00
#
_symmetry.space_group_name_H-M   'P 1'
#
loop_
_entity.id
_entity.type
_entity.pdbx_description
1 polymer ?
#
loop_
_entity_poly.entity_id
_entity_poly.type
_entity_poly.pdbx_seq_one_letter_code
_entity_poly.pdbx_strand_id
1 'polypeptide(L)'
;MSKWDKLISRIYSLSKDLRFSELRKILESCGYTMTAPRSGSSHYTFRKPGKNPITIPKNEPIKRVYVEMVRKVVEESMDEND
;
A
#
# COMPACT_ATOMS: atom_id res chain seq x y z
N MET A 1 12.95 -8.98 15.44
CA MET A 1 11.88 -8.40 14.63
C MET A 1 11.79 -9.09 13.29
N SER A 2 10.59 -9.38 12.84
CA SER A 2 10.38 -10.00 11.54
C SER A 2 10.56 -8.98 10.41
N LYS A 3 10.74 -9.49 9.19
CA LYS A 3 10.80 -8.62 8.01
C LYS A 3 9.51 -7.80 7.86
N TRP A 4 8.39 -8.39 8.27
CA TRP A 4 7.10 -7.71 8.24
C TRP A 4 7.07 -6.50 9.16
N ASP A 5 7.57 -6.64 10.39
CA ASP A 5 7.61 -5.55 11.35
C ASP A 5 8.48 -4.40 10.85
N LYS A 6 9.58 -4.71 10.20
CA LYS A 6 10.46 -3.70 9.61
C LYS A 6 9.75 -2.95 8.49
N LEU A 7 9.00 -3.67 7.66
CA LEU A 7 8.26 -3.06 6.56
C LEU A 7 7.18 -2.11 7.08
N ILE A 8 6.41 -2.53 8.07
CA ILE A 8 5.39 -1.68 8.69
C ILE A 8 6.03 -0.44 9.33
N SER A 9 7.17 -0.60 9.98
CA SER A 9 7.90 0.52 10.57
C SER A 9 8.31 1.54 9.50
N ARG A 10 8.75 1.07 8.34
CA ARG A 10 9.13 1.95 7.23
C ARG A 10 7.92 2.72 6.69
N ILE A 11 6.75 2.09 6.65
CA ILE A 11 5.52 2.77 6.25
C ILE A 11 5.18 3.89 7.24
N TYR A 12 5.26 3.62 8.55
CA TYR A 12 4.95 4.63 9.57
C TYR A 12 5.93 5.80 9.55
N SER A 13 7.19 5.54 9.21
CA SER A 13 8.19 6.59 9.11
C SER A 13 8.17 7.32 7.76
N LEU A 14 7.31 6.90 6.83
CA LEU A 14 7.22 7.46 5.47
C LEU A 14 8.57 7.39 4.75
N SER A 15 9.18 6.23 4.80
CA SER A 15 10.48 5.98 4.18
C SER A 15 10.45 6.32 2.68
N LYS A 16 11.54 6.92 2.19
CA LYS A 16 11.64 7.34 0.79
C LYS A 16 12.06 6.23 -0.15
N ASP A 17 12.51 5.10 0.39
CA ASP A 17 13.05 4.00 -0.41
C ASP A 17 12.07 2.82 -0.55
N LEU A 18 10.80 3.02 -0.27
CA LEU A 18 9.79 1.98 -0.41
C LEU A 18 9.54 1.67 -1.89
N ARG A 19 9.39 0.38 -2.17
CA ARG A 19 9.14 -0.11 -3.51
C ARG A 19 7.66 -0.46 -3.70
N PHE A 20 7.21 -0.46 -4.94
CA PHE A 20 5.83 -0.81 -5.27
C PHE A 20 5.44 -2.19 -4.72
N SER A 21 6.31 -3.18 -4.86
CA SER A 21 6.03 -4.53 -4.37
C SER A 21 5.82 -4.57 -2.86
N GLU A 22 6.48 -3.68 -2.13
CA GLU A 22 6.31 -3.60 -0.67
C GLU A 22 4.96 -3.03 -0.30
N LEU A 23 4.52 -1.98 -1.01
CA LEU A 23 3.18 -1.41 -0.80
C LEU A 23 2.09 -2.42 -1.14
N ARG A 24 2.29 -3.16 -2.25
CA ARG A 24 1.36 -4.20 -2.65
C ARG A 24 1.19 -5.26 -1.56
N LYS A 25 2.29 -5.73 -0.99
CA LYS A 25 2.23 -6.73 0.09
C LYS A 25 1.40 -6.23 1.27
N ILE A 26 1.63 -4.98 1.64
CA ILE A 26 0.92 -4.39 2.78
C ILE A 26 -0.57 -4.29 2.48
N LEU A 27 -0.93 -3.77 1.31
CA LEU A 27 -2.34 -3.62 0.94
C LEU A 27 -3.04 -4.96 0.82
N GLU A 28 -2.38 -5.97 0.24
CA GLU A 28 -2.95 -7.31 0.14
C GLU A 28 -3.18 -7.92 1.52
N SER A 29 -2.27 -7.69 2.47
CA SER A 29 -2.44 -8.16 3.84
C SER A 29 -3.62 -7.49 4.54
N CYS A 30 -3.99 -6.29 4.10
CA CYS A 30 -5.13 -5.55 4.64
C CYS A 30 -6.45 -5.90 3.95
N GLY A 31 -6.43 -6.83 3.02
CA GLY A 31 -7.63 -7.30 2.33
C GLY A 31 -7.89 -6.68 0.97
N TYR A 32 -6.96 -5.88 0.45
CA TYR A 32 -7.10 -5.28 -0.86
C TYR A 32 -6.67 -6.25 -1.96
N THR A 33 -7.30 -6.14 -3.12
CA THR A 33 -6.95 -6.92 -4.31
C THR A 33 -6.44 -5.98 -5.39
N MET A 34 -5.27 -6.29 -5.94
CA MET A 34 -4.69 -5.48 -7.00
C MET A 34 -5.31 -5.83 -8.35
N THR A 35 -5.70 -4.81 -9.10
CA THR A 35 -6.18 -4.95 -10.46
C THR A 35 -5.14 -4.39 -11.41
N ALA A 36 -4.72 -5.20 -12.39
CA ALA A 36 -3.74 -4.74 -13.38
C ALA A 36 -4.36 -3.68 -14.28
N PRO A 37 -3.58 -2.66 -14.68
CA PRO A 37 -4.10 -1.63 -15.58
C PRO A 37 -4.30 -2.17 -16.98
N ARG A 38 -5.20 -1.53 -17.72
CA ARG A 38 -5.42 -1.82 -19.13
C ARG A 38 -4.39 -1.04 -19.97
N SER A 39 -4.01 -1.64 -21.10
CA SER A 39 -3.26 -0.92 -22.16
C SER A 39 -1.93 -0.31 -21.72
N GLY A 40 -1.15 -1.01 -20.91
CA GLY A 40 0.21 -0.61 -20.58
C GLY A 40 0.35 0.56 -19.63
N SER A 41 -0.72 0.98 -18.98
CA SER A 41 -0.63 2.00 -17.93
C SER A 41 0.18 1.47 -16.74
N SER A 42 0.90 2.36 -16.06
CA SER A 42 1.64 2.02 -14.85
C SER A 42 0.83 2.23 -13.57
N HIS A 43 -0.43 2.58 -13.69
CA HIS A 43 -1.30 2.85 -12.54
C HIS A 43 -2.07 1.61 -12.15
N TYR A 44 -1.78 1.06 -10.97
CA TYR A 44 -2.42 -0.14 -10.44
C TYR A 44 -3.46 0.24 -9.40
N THR A 45 -4.64 -0.34 -9.51
CA THR A 45 -5.74 -0.04 -8.59
C THR A 45 -5.92 -1.18 -7.59
N PHE A 46 -6.00 -0.81 -6.32
CA PHE A 46 -6.24 -1.74 -5.22
C PHE A 46 -7.66 -1.52 -4.70
N ARG A 47 -8.43 -2.60 -4.61
CA ARG A 47 -9.85 -2.52 -4.20
C ARG A 47 -10.12 -3.44 -3.03
N LYS A 48 -10.99 -2.98 -2.14
CA LYS A 48 -11.46 -3.75 -1.00
C LYS A 48 -12.96 -3.46 -0.81
N PRO A 49 -13.82 -4.48 -0.60
CA PRO A 49 -15.24 -4.23 -0.37
C PRO A 49 -15.47 -3.27 0.79
N GLY A 50 -16.34 -2.28 0.57
CA GLY A 50 -16.64 -1.29 1.59
C GLY A 50 -15.64 -0.16 1.74
N LYS A 51 -14.58 -0.16 0.94
CA LYS A 51 -13.55 0.89 0.98
C LYS A 51 -13.36 1.51 -0.39
N ASN A 52 -12.89 2.76 -0.39
CA ASN A 52 -12.58 3.45 -1.64
C ASN A 52 -11.37 2.81 -2.33
N PRO A 53 -11.36 2.74 -3.66
CA PRO A 53 -10.20 2.21 -4.37
C PRO A 53 -8.98 3.13 -4.21
N ILE A 54 -7.81 2.51 -4.23
CA ILE A 54 -6.54 3.22 -4.12
C ILE A 54 -5.74 2.93 -5.39
N THR A 55 -5.33 3.98 -6.10
CA THR A 55 -4.53 3.82 -7.31
C THR A 55 -3.11 4.29 -7.03
N ILE A 56 -2.14 3.42 -7.29
CA ILE A 56 -0.72 3.70 -7.06
C ILE A 56 0.05 3.47 -8.37
N PRO A 57 0.78 4.48 -8.85
CA PRO A 57 1.63 4.29 -10.04
C PRO A 57 2.84 3.43 -9.68
N LYS A 58 3.22 2.55 -10.59
CA LYS A 58 4.40 1.70 -10.41
C LYS A 58 5.65 2.45 -10.83
N ASN A 59 5.89 3.58 -10.20
CA ASN A 59 7.07 4.40 -10.41
C ASN A 59 7.89 4.44 -9.12
N GLU A 60 9.13 4.05 -9.19
CA GLU A 60 10.02 4.04 -8.04
C GLU A 60 11.05 5.16 -8.15
N PRO A 61 11.35 5.84 -7.04
CA PRO A 61 10.77 5.64 -5.70
C PRO A 61 9.32 6.10 -5.62
N ILE A 62 8.56 5.46 -4.75
CA ILE A 62 7.15 5.78 -4.56
C ILE A 62 7.04 7.16 -3.90
N LYS A 63 6.18 8.01 -4.44
CA LYS A 63 5.97 9.35 -3.90
C LYS A 63 5.34 9.28 -2.51
N ARG A 64 5.74 10.23 -1.65
CA ARG A 64 5.29 10.27 -0.26
C ARG A 64 3.76 10.22 -0.12
N VAL A 65 3.03 10.88 -1.01
CA VAL A 65 1.57 10.91 -0.94
C VAL A 65 0.97 9.49 -0.96
N TYR A 66 1.55 8.59 -1.75
CA TYR A 66 1.07 7.22 -1.81
C TYR A 66 1.47 6.41 -0.59
N VAL A 67 2.65 6.67 -0.03
CA VAL A 67 3.08 6.04 1.21
C VAL A 67 2.15 6.44 2.35
N GLU A 68 1.74 7.71 2.41
CA GLU A 68 0.80 8.19 3.40
C GLU A 68 -0.56 7.52 3.27
N MET A 69 -1.02 7.29 2.04
CA MET A 69 -2.28 6.58 1.80
C MET A 69 -2.22 5.15 2.34
N VAL A 70 -1.12 4.46 2.09
CA VAL A 70 -0.95 3.09 2.58
C VAL A 70 -0.84 3.06 4.10
N ARG A 71 -0.14 4.03 4.69
CA ARG A 71 -0.05 4.14 6.15
C ARG A 71 -1.44 4.27 6.76
N LYS A 72 -2.28 5.10 6.16
CA LYS A 72 -3.65 5.29 6.64
C LYS A 72 -4.44 3.98 6.60
N VAL A 73 -4.28 3.21 5.53
CA VAL A 73 -4.92 1.90 5.40
C VAL A 73 -4.47 0.96 6.52
N VAL A 74 -3.17 0.94 6.83
CA VAL A 74 -2.65 0.10 7.91
C VAL A 74 -3.25 0.50 9.25
N GLU A 75 -3.32 1.80 9.52
CA GLU A 75 -3.90 2.31 10.77
C GLU A 75 -5.37 1.90 10.90
N GLU A 76 -6.15 2.04 9.83
CA GLU A 76 -7.56 1.64 9.83
C GLU A 76 -7.72 0.14 10.03
N SER A 77 -6.85 -0.65 9.38
CA SER A 77 -6.88 -2.10 9.52
C SER A 77 -6.59 -2.55 10.95
N MET A 78 -5.67 -1.88 11.62
CA MET A 78 -5.36 -2.17 13.01
C MET A 78 -6.54 -1.84 13.92
N ASP A 79 -7.21 -0.73 13.68
CA ASP A 79 -8.38 -0.34 14.47
C ASP A 79 -9.53 -1.34 14.30
N GLU A 80 -9.71 -1.89 13.11
CA GLU A 80 -10.76 -2.85 12.82
C GLU A 80 -10.53 -4.20 13.53
N ASN A 81 -9.31 -4.50 13.89
CA ASN A 81 -8.94 -5.77 14.52
C ASN A 81 -9.00 -5.74 16.06
N ASP A 82 -9.39 -4.64 16.63
CA ASP A 82 -9.51 -4.52 18.10
C ASP A 82 -10.84 -5.08 18.61
#